data_090c0e6ebc755aa744f882717b2a3780
#
_entry.id   090c0e6ebc755aa744f882717b2a3780
#
_cell.length_a   1.000
_cell.length_b   1.000
_cell.length_c   1.000
_cell.angle_alpha   90.00
_cell.angle_beta   90.00
_cell.angle_gamma   90.00
#
_symmetry.space_group_name_H-M   'P 1'
#
loop_
_entity.id
_entity.type
_entity.pdbx_description
1 polymer ?
#
loop_
_entity_poly.entity_id
_entity_poly.type
_entity_poly.pdbx_seq_one_letter_code
_entity_poly.pdbx_strand_id
1 'polypeptide(L)'
;MESYQTVYRGGMGEIIEKKSRFIAEVYPIESEEQAAQILEETRKKYHCWAYVLGRNPAAERMSDDGEPAGTAGKPILEVIRGRKLTDVLVIVTRYFGGTLLGTGGLVRAYTAATIEGLKNSESIARIHGVKLGIETNYTDLGKIQ
;
A
#
# COMPACT_ATOMS: atom_id res chain seq x y z
N MET A 1 -3.61 25.72 8.18
CA MET A 1 -4.30 24.46 8.14
C MET A 1 -3.45 23.43 7.42
N GLU A 2 -3.35 22.26 7.99
CA GLU A 2 -2.45 21.22 7.50
C GLU A 2 -3.16 20.36 6.46
N SER A 3 -2.47 20.01 5.37
CA SER A 3 -3.02 19.11 4.38
C SER A 3 -2.25 17.79 4.40
N TYR A 4 -2.88 16.73 3.89
CA TYR A 4 -2.24 15.43 3.81
C TYR A 4 -2.79 14.66 2.62
N GLN A 5 -2.04 13.62 2.21
CA GLN A 5 -2.41 12.79 1.07
C GLN A 5 -2.97 11.46 1.55
N THR A 6 -4.03 11.02 0.91
CA THR A 6 -4.62 9.71 1.19
C THR A 6 -5.07 9.08 -0.12
N VAL A 7 -5.30 7.76 -0.08
CA VAL A 7 -5.82 7.05 -1.24
C VAL A 7 -7.34 7.19 -1.24
N TYR A 8 -7.86 7.74 -2.32
CA TYR A 8 -9.30 7.89 -2.49
C TYR A 8 -9.93 6.59 -2.96
N ARG A 9 -9.27 5.91 -3.89
CA ARG A 9 -9.73 4.63 -4.41
C ARG A 9 -8.52 3.72 -4.54
N GLY A 10 -8.61 2.54 -3.95
CA GLY A 10 -7.55 1.56 -4.03
C GLY A 10 -7.47 0.92 -5.39
N GLY A 11 -6.30 0.39 -5.71
CA GLY A 11 -6.07 -0.30 -6.96
C GLY A 11 -5.22 -1.52 -6.74
N MET A 12 -4.84 -2.16 -7.82
CA MET A 12 -4.00 -3.34 -7.79
C MET A 12 -2.84 -3.17 -8.75
N GLY A 13 -1.73 -3.80 -8.44
CA GLY A 13 -0.59 -3.86 -9.33
C GLY A 13 0.06 -5.22 -9.24
N GLU A 14 0.71 -5.62 -10.30
CA GLU A 14 1.37 -6.92 -10.34
C GLU A 14 2.73 -6.76 -10.98
N ILE A 15 3.73 -7.44 -10.40
CA ILE A 15 5.03 -7.59 -11.06
C ILE A 15 5.42 -9.06 -11.03
N ILE A 16 6.29 -9.44 -11.96
CA ILE A 16 6.84 -10.78 -12.01
C ILE A 16 8.35 -10.65 -11.91
N GLU A 17 8.95 -11.38 -10.97
CA GLU A 17 10.39 -11.38 -10.78
C GLU A 17 10.85 -12.82 -10.60
N LYS A 18 11.73 -13.28 -11.48
CA LYS A 18 12.25 -14.65 -11.45
C LYS A 18 11.12 -15.67 -11.30
N LYS A 19 10.06 -15.49 -12.10
CA LYS A 19 8.88 -16.36 -12.17
C LYS A 19 7.95 -16.28 -10.98
N SER A 20 8.29 -15.56 -9.92
CA SER A 20 7.37 -15.30 -8.81
C SER A 20 6.49 -14.11 -9.16
N ARG A 21 5.22 -14.19 -8.78
CA ARG A 21 4.27 -13.10 -8.98
C ARG A 21 4.07 -12.38 -7.66
N PHE A 22 4.07 -11.06 -7.73
CA PHE A 22 3.83 -10.20 -6.57
C PHE A 22 2.64 -9.33 -6.90
N ILE A 23 1.55 -9.51 -6.18
CA ILE A 23 0.32 -8.77 -6.43
C ILE A 23 0.08 -7.83 -5.26
N ALA A 24 0.07 -6.53 -5.55
CA ALA A 24 -0.19 -5.50 -4.55
C ALA A 24 -1.64 -5.10 -4.60
N GLU A 25 -2.27 -5.01 -3.44
CA GLU A 25 -3.64 -4.52 -3.30
C GLU A 25 -3.60 -3.34 -2.35
N VAL A 26 -4.23 -2.24 -2.76
CA VAL A 26 -4.20 -0.99 -2.01
C VAL A 26 -5.62 -0.70 -1.51
N TYR A 27 -5.73 -0.44 -0.21
CA TYR A 27 -7.03 -0.19 0.43
C TYR A 27 -6.98 1.11 1.22
N PRO A 28 -7.91 2.04 0.98
CA PRO A 28 -8.08 3.16 1.91
C PRO A 28 -8.67 2.64 3.21
N ILE A 29 -8.17 3.14 4.33
CA ILE A 29 -8.65 2.72 5.65
C ILE A 29 -8.87 3.92 6.53
N GLU A 30 -9.76 3.77 7.52
CA GLU A 30 -10.07 4.83 8.47
C GLU A 30 -9.76 4.44 9.91
N SER A 31 -9.47 3.16 10.16
CA SER A 31 -9.21 2.68 11.51
C SER A 31 -8.34 1.44 11.48
N GLU A 32 -7.74 1.13 12.63
CA GLU A 32 -6.97 -0.12 12.76
C GLU A 32 -7.88 -1.34 12.69
N GLU A 33 -9.09 -1.21 13.18
CA GLU A 33 -10.08 -2.30 13.10
C GLU A 33 -10.41 -2.63 11.66
N GLN A 34 -10.55 -1.62 10.82
CA GLN A 34 -10.81 -1.84 9.41
C GLN A 34 -9.64 -2.53 8.74
N ALA A 35 -8.41 -2.11 9.06
CA ALA A 35 -7.22 -2.76 8.52
C ALA A 35 -7.18 -4.23 8.94
N ALA A 36 -7.47 -4.53 10.21
CA ALA A 36 -7.46 -5.90 10.71
C ALA A 36 -8.51 -6.75 9.99
N GLN A 37 -9.69 -6.19 9.74
CA GLN A 37 -10.75 -6.91 9.05
C GLN A 37 -10.35 -7.24 7.62
N ILE A 38 -9.77 -6.27 6.90
CA ILE A 38 -9.32 -6.50 5.52
C ILE A 38 -8.25 -7.57 5.50
N LEU A 39 -7.29 -7.50 6.43
CA LEU A 39 -6.21 -8.49 6.50
C LEU A 39 -6.76 -9.89 6.76
N GLU A 40 -7.77 -10.01 7.59
CA GLU A 40 -8.39 -11.30 7.88
C GLU A 40 -9.10 -11.86 6.64
N GLU A 41 -9.85 -11.01 5.94
CA GLU A 41 -10.64 -11.42 4.79
C GLU A 41 -9.80 -11.78 3.58
N THR A 42 -8.58 -11.22 3.47
CA THR A 42 -7.72 -11.43 2.31
C THR A 42 -6.58 -12.39 2.59
N ARG A 43 -6.57 -13.03 3.76
CA ARG A 43 -5.42 -13.80 4.22
C ARG A 43 -5.01 -14.91 3.26
N LYS A 44 -3.71 -14.95 2.96
CA LYS A 44 -3.07 -15.96 2.12
C LYS A 44 -1.65 -16.15 2.60
N LYS A 45 -0.97 -17.21 2.11
CA LYS A 45 0.44 -17.42 2.41
C LYS A 45 1.27 -16.30 1.77
N TYR A 46 2.32 -15.86 2.45
CA TYR A 46 3.17 -14.74 2.03
C TYR A 46 2.33 -13.49 1.76
N HIS A 47 1.49 -13.18 2.72
CA HIS A 47 0.55 -12.07 2.70
C HIS A 47 1.16 -10.93 3.50
N CYS A 48 2.08 -10.22 2.87
CA CYS A 48 2.87 -9.19 3.54
C CYS A 48 2.15 -7.86 3.40
N TRP A 49 2.28 -7.00 4.40
CA TRP A 49 1.50 -5.76 4.38
C TRP A 49 2.16 -4.68 5.22
N ALA A 50 1.70 -3.45 4.99
CA ALA A 50 2.01 -2.31 5.84
C ALA A 50 0.88 -1.31 5.75
N TYR A 51 0.67 -0.55 6.82
CA TYR A 51 -0.27 0.56 6.77
C TYR A 51 0.25 1.75 7.55
N VAL A 52 -0.25 2.92 7.15
CA VAL A 52 -0.03 4.18 7.85
C VAL A 52 -1.41 4.76 8.11
N LEU A 53 -1.66 5.17 9.34
CA LEU A 53 -2.98 5.64 9.75
C LEU A 53 -2.83 6.86 10.62
N GLY A 54 -3.58 7.92 10.28
CA GLY A 54 -3.58 9.13 11.07
C GLY A 54 -2.39 10.01 10.82
N ARG A 55 -2.23 11.02 11.68
CA ARG A 55 -1.15 12.00 11.57
C ARG A 55 -0.77 12.50 12.96
N ASN A 56 0.47 12.97 13.11
CA ASN A 56 0.99 13.73 14.24
C ASN A 56 0.80 13.06 15.60
N PRO A 57 1.28 11.86 15.85
CA PRO A 57 2.04 11.00 14.93
C PRO A 57 1.11 10.02 14.21
N ALA A 58 1.56 9.56 13.06
CA ALA A 58 0.88 8.49 12.37
C ALA A 58 1.15 7.16 13.07
N ALA A 59 0.15 6.29 13.03
CA ALA A 59 0.33 4.90 13.46
C ALA A 59 0.79 4.10 12.25
N GLU A 60 1.86 3.32 12.42
CA GLU A 60 2.45 2.54 11.34
C GLU A 60 2.62 1.10 11.79
N ARG A 61 2.22 0.16 10.96
CA ARG A 61 2.41 -1.25 11.22
C ARG A 61 2.78 -1.98 9.94
N MET A 62 3.45 -3.12 10.09
CA MET A 62 3.88 -3.92 8.95
C MET A 62 4.07 -5.36 9.36
N SER A 63 4.08 -6.26 8.36
CA SER A 63 4.31 -7.68 8.59
C SER A 63 5.05 -8.28 7.39
N ASP A 64 6.05 -9.10 7.68
CA ASP A 64 6.77 -9.87 6.64
C ASP A 64 6.11 -11.21 6.35
N ASP A 65 5.22 -11.67 7.18
CA ASP A 65 4.39 -12.88 7.04
C ASP A 65 5.12 -14.05 6.37
N GLY A 66 6.18 -14.52 7.02
CA GLY A 66 6.92 -15.68 6.54
C GLY A 66 8.09 -15.38 5.64
N GLU A 67 8.23 -14.15 5.17
CA GLU A 67 9.44 -13.75 4.46
C GLU A 67 10.54 -13.42 5.46
N PRO A 68 11.81 -13.43 5.03
CA PRO A 68 12.89 -13.05 5.95
C PRO A 68 12.68 -11.64 6.49
N ALA A 69 13.09 -11.42 7.73
CA ALA A 69 12.85 -10.16 8.43
C ALA A 69 13.35 -8.96 7.60
N GLY A 70 12.50 -7.95 7.45
CA GLY A 70 12.84 -6.70 6.79
C GLY A 70 12.80 -6.75 5.27
N THR A 71 12.37 -7.86 4.66
CA THR A 71 12.42 -7.98 3.21
C THR A 71 11.08 -7.69 2.52
N ALA A 72 10.00 -7.57 3.26
CA ALA A 72 8.68 -7.39 2.67
C ALA A 72 7.92 -6.22 3.30
N GLY A 73 7.57 -6.30 4.57
CA GLY A 73 6.78 -5.26 5.22
C GLY A 73 7.46 -3.92 5.24
N LYS A 74 8.75 -3.89 5.55
CA LYS A 74 9.50 -2.64 5.60
C LYS A 74 9.57 -1.96 4.24
N PRO A 75 9.91 -2.66 3.14
CA PRO A 75 9.87 -2.03 1.81
C PRO A 75 8.50 -1.45 1.46
N ILE A 76 7.42 -2.16 1.80
CA ILE A 76 6.08 -1.66 1.55
C ILE A 76 5.86 -0.36 2.32
N LEU A 77 6.19 -0.36 3.61
CA LEU A 77 6.02 0.80 4.46
C LEU A 77 6.83 2.00 3.96
N GLU A 78 8.06 1.74 3.51
CA GLU A 78 8.92 2.82 3.04
C GLU A 78 8.39 3.48 1.76
N VAL A 79 7.73 2.73 0.89
CA VAL A 79 7.11 3.33 -0.29
C VAL A 79 5.96 4.25 0.13
N ILE A 80 5.12 3.79 1.07
CA ILE A 80 4.02 4.61 1.57
C ILE A 80 4.55 5.91 2.18
N ARG A 81 5.59 5.81 3.01
CA ARG A 81 6.22 6.98 3.62
C ARG A 81 6.80 7.92 2.57
N GLY A 82 7.49 7.37 1.58
CA GLY A 82 8.12 8.16 0.54
C GLY A 82 7.13 8.96 -0.28
N ARG A 83 5.91 8.45 -0.42
CA ARG A 83 4.85 9.14 -1.12
C ARG A 83 4.02 10.02 -0.18
N LYS A 84 4.37 10.05 1.10
CA LYS A 84 3.72 10.89 2.12
C LYS A 84 2.22 10.62 2.21
N LEU A 85 1.85 9.34 2.07
CA LEU A 85 0.46 8.91 2.16
C LEU A 85 0.11 8.50 3.59
N THR A 86 -1.15 8.68 3.96
CA THR A 86 -1.69 8.18 5.22
C THR A 86 -3.08 7.61 4.98
N ASP A 87 -3.61 6.89 5.96
CA ASP A 87 -4.92 6.25 5.90
C ASP A 87 -4.98 5.25 4.75
N VAL A 88 -3.93 4.46 4.62
CA VAL A 88 -3.82 3.48 3.54
C VAL A 88 -3.17 2.20 4.03
N LEU A 89 -3.68 1.08 3.55
CA LEU A 89 -3.13 -0.25 3.77
C LEU A 89 -2.72 -0.82 2.42
N VAL A 90 -1.51 -1.36 2.33
CA VAL A 90 -1.05 -2.04 1.12
C VAL A 90 -0.71 -3.47 1.50
N ILE A 91 -1.27 -4.42 0.75
CA ILE A 91 -1.01 -5.85 0.92
C ILE A 91 -0.34 -6.34 -0.35
N VAL A 92 0.79 -7.04 -0.20
CA VAL A 92 1.46 -7.65 -1.34
C VAL A 92 1.53 -9.15 -1.08
N THR A 93 0.93 -9.93 -1.97
CA THR A 93 0.94 -11.39 -1.88
C THR A 93 1.91 -11.94 -2.92
N ARG A 94 2.80 -12.83 -2.48
CA ARG A 94 3.77 -13.46 -3.37
C ARG A 94 3.34 -14.88 -3.70
N TYR A 95 3.37 -15.20 -4.98
CA TYR A 95 3.15 -16.57 -5.48
C TYR A 95 4.49 -17.07 -6.01
N PHE A 96 5.09 -17.99 -5.27
CA PHE A 96 6.44 -18.48 -5.55
C PHE A 96 6.51 -19.17 -6.92
N GLY A 97 7.53 -18.84 -7.71
CA GLY A 97 7.69 -19.37 -9.06
C GLY A 97 8.78 -20.40 -9.21
N GLY A 98 9.31 -20.92 -8.10
CA GLY A 98 10.30 -21.99 -8.15
C GLY A 98 11.75 -21.52 -8.12
N THR A 99 11.99 -20.22 -8.20
CA THR A 99 13.34 -19.65 -8.18
C THR A 99 13.48 -18.71 -6.99
N LEU A 100 14.53 -18.90 -6.21
CA LEU A 100 14.77 -18.04 -5.04
C LEU A 100 15.27 -16.67 -5.50
N LEU A 101 14.79 -15.63 -4.85
CA LEU A 101 15.16 -14.26 -5.18
C LEU A 101 16.33 -13.74 -4.35
N GLY A 102 16.52 -14.29 -3.14
CA GLY A 102 17.44 -13.72 -2.17
C GLY A 102 16.84 -12.48 -1.51
N THR A 103 17.48 -12.02 -0.42
CA THR A 103 16.92 -10.91 0.37
C THR A 103 16.86 -9.61 -0.43
N GLY A 104 17.92 -9.30 -1.20
CA GLY A 104 17.91 -8.09 -2.03
C GLY A 104 16.85 -8.13 -3.10
N GLY A 105 16.64 -9.30 -3.71
CA GLY A 105 15.62 -9.47 -4.73
C GLY A 105 14.22 -9.32 -4.16
N LEU A 106 13.99 -9.85 -2.95
CA LEU A 106 12.70 -9.70 -2.28
C LEU A 106 12.39 -8.23 -1.99
N VAL A 107 13.37 -7.50 -1.43
CA VAL A 107 13.18 -6.08 -1.14
C VAL A 107 12.79 -5.33 -2.40
N ARG A 108 13.50 -5.57 -3.50
CA ARG A 108 13.20 -4.88 -4.76
C ARG A 108 11.82 -5.26 -5.29
N ALA A 109 11.45 -6.53 -5.18
CA ALA A 109 10.16 -6.99 -5.69
C ALA A 109 8.98 -6.41 -4.90
N TYR A 110 9.06 -6.42 -3.57
CA TYR A 110 8.01 -5.88 -2.74
C TYR A 110 7.90 -4.36 -2.94
N THR A 111 9.03 -3.68 -3.09
CA THR A 111 9.04 -2.25 -3.40
C THR A 111 8.36 -1.98 -4.73
N ALA A 112 8.75 -2.71 -5.78
CA ALA A 112 8.20 -2.49 -7.12
C ALA A 112 6.71 -2.79 -7.18
N ALA A 113 6.27 -3.87 -6.52
CA ALA A 113 4.86 -4.22 -6.51
C ALA A 113 4.02 -3.14 -5.82
N THR A 114 4.53 -2.61 -4.70
CA THR A 114 3.84 -1.55 -3.97
C THR A 114 3.73 -0.29 -4.83
N ILE A 115 4.81 0.09 -5.51
CA ILE A 115 4.79 1.24 -6.40
C ILE A 115 3.73 1.04 -7.48
N GLU A 116 3.68 -0.15 -8.06
CA GLU A 116 2.72 -0.44 -9.13
C GLU A 116 1.28 -0.36 -8.61
N GLY A 117 1.02 -0.90 -7.42
CA GLY A 117 -0.30 -0.83 -6.82
C GLY A 117 -0.73 0.61 -6.54
N LEU A 118 0.16 1.40 -5.98
CA LEU A 118 -0.13 2.81 -5.69
C LEU A 118 -0.30 3.62 -6.97
N LYS A 119 0.48 3.29 -8.00
CA LYS A 119 0.36 3.95 -9.30
C LYS A 119 -1.04 3.74 -9.89
N ASN A 120 -1.64 2.58 -9.66
CA ASN A 120 -2.97 2.25 -10.17
C ASN A 120 -4.08 2.65 -9.21
N SER A 121 -3.75 3.33 -8.12
CA SER A 121 -4.70 3.84 -7.14
C SER A 121 -4.92 5.32 -7.37
N GLU A 122 -6.05 5.84 -6.87
CA GLU A 122 -6.34 7.27 -6.96
C GLU A 122 -6.13 7.88 -5.60
N SER A 123 -5.33 8.95 -5.55
CA SER A 123 -5.07 9.64 -4.29
C SER A 123 -5.69 11.03 -4.33
N ILE A 124 -5.90 11.59 -3.15
CA ILE A 124 -6.52 12.88 -3.00
C ILE A 124 -5.86 13.59 -1.82
N ALA A 125 -5.68 14.90 -1.95
CA ALA A 125 -5.21 15.73 -0.84
C ALA A 125 -6.39 16.10 0.03
N ARG A 126 -6.18 16.13 1.33
CA ARG A 126 -7.19 16.55 2.28
C ARG A 126 -6.63 17.65 3.17
N ILE A 127 -7.48 18.57 3.53
CA ILE A 127 -7.18 19.52 4.59
C ILE A 127 -7.76 18.91 5.86
N HIS A 128 -7.14 19.15 6.99
CA HIS A 128 -7.55 18.57 8.27
C HIS A 128 -9.07 18.58 8.41
N GLY A 129 -9.68 17.39 8.42
CA GLY A 129 -11.10 17.21 8.56
C GLY A 129 -11.95 17.57 7.35
N VAL A 130 -11.35 18.00 6.23
CA VAL A 130 -12.08 18.45 5.06
C VAL A 130 -11.53 17.82 3.81
N LYS A 131 -12.41 17.27 2.98
CA LYS A 131 -12.03 16.71 1.68
C LYS A 131 -11.86 17.83 0.67
N LEU A 132 -10.77 17.79 -0.08
CA LEU A 132 -10.55 18.71 -1.19
C LEU A 132 -10.83 17.99 -2.49
N GLY A 133 -11.48 18.61 -3.29
CA GLY A 133 -11.64 18.01 -4.50
C GLY A 133 -12.84 18.00 -5.09
N ILE A 134 -12.86 17.69 -5.86
CA ILE A 134 -13.77 17.64 -6.39
C ILE A 134 -14.76 16.99 -6.48
N GLU A 135 -15.14 17.10 -6.27
CA GLU A 135 -16.11 16.39 -6.32
C GLU A 135 -16.50 16.34 -7.63
N THR A 136 -15.71 16.48 -7.94
CA THR A 136 -15.51 16.35 -8.79
C THR A 136 -15.00 15.98 -9.39
N ASN A 137 -14.95 15.93 -9.69
CA ASN A 137 -14.31 15.64 -10.31
C ASN A 137 -13.51 15.59 -10.59
N TYR A 138 -13.41 15.56 -10.69
CA TYR A 138 -12.62 15.47 -11.08
C TYR A 138 -12.25 15.21 -11.32
N THR A 139 -12.61 15.28 -11.44
CA THR A 139 -12.17 15.02 -11.66
C THR A 139 -11.61 15.02 -11.90
N ASP A 140 -11.96 15.15 -11.99
CA ASP A 140 -11.35 15.18 -12.27
C ASP A 140 -10.64 15.40 -12.25
N LEU A 141 -10.81 15.48 -12.27
CA LEU A 141 -10.14 15.62 -12.36
C LEU A 141 -9.49 15.42 -12.44
N GLY A 142 -9.72 15.42 -12.43
CA GLY A 142 -9.33 15.25 -12.50
C GLY A 142 -8.96 14.97 -12.25
N LYS A 143 -9.28 14.89 -12.49
CA LYS A 143 -9.10 14.68 -12.38
C LYS A 143 -8.75 14.59 -11.96
N ILE A 144 -9.01 14.70 -11.73
CA ILE A 144 -8.86 14.62 -11.54
C ILE A 144 -8.44 14.37 -11.52
N GLN A 145 -8.60 14.35 -11.50
CA GLN A 145 -8.50 14.18 -11.73
C GLN A 145 -8.05 13.90 -11.85
#